data_15f84169d28aba10156e9eeab7ef89aa
#
_entry.id   15f84169d28aba10156e9eeab7ef89aa
#
_cell.length_a   1.000
_cell.length_b   1.000
_cell.length_c   1.000
_cell.angle_alpha   90.00
_cell.angle_beta   90.00
_cell.angle_gamma   90.00
#
_symmetry.space_group_name_H-M   'P 1'
#
loop_
_entity.id
_entity.type
_entity.pdbx_description
1 polymer ?
#
loop_
_entity_poly.entity_id
_entity_poly.type
_entity_poly.pdbx_seq_one_letter_code
_entity_poly.pdbx_strand_id
1 'polypeptide(L)'
;MTYQEEEQVRLRRQRSKRAIALAMRGRWREAVAANKEIIASFPNDVDAYNRLGRAYIELGEYSQAKEAYGRAIELDPHNVIAQKNLRRLSYLEGAVVGLEADSDKAEPQHFIEETGKTGVVDLYHMAPQEILAKMVAGDRVYLKIDEPGLTVESGRGEYLGQVEPKHGQRLIKLMAGGNQYTAAIVSSTEDRVTVIIREVYQDPSQAGQLSFPSKGVESLRPYLSDKMLRRELEYMEALDDESADIEDKTIDTQE
;
A
#
# COMPACT_ATOMS: atom_id res chain seq x y z
N MET A 1 -35.21 -3.40 -12.68
CA MET A 1 -34.03 -3.53 -13.58
C MET A 1 -34.42 -4.42 -14.73
N THR A 2 -34.03 -4.08 -15.94
CA THR A 2 -34.24 -4.97 -17.09
C THR A 2 -33.16 -6.05 -17.10
N TYR A 3 -33.45 -7.22 -17.68
CA TYR A 3 -32.48 -8.32 -17.85
C TYR A 3 -31.15 -7.84 -18.46
N GLN A 4 -31.19 -6.89 -19.38
CA GLN A 4 -30.00 -6.31 -20.01
C GLN A 4 -29.17 -5.46 -19.02
N GLU A 5 -29.79 -4.75 -18.09
CA GLU A 5 -29.09 -3.97 -17.07
C GLU A 5 -28.36 -4.89 -16.07
N GLU A 6 -28.99 -5.99 -15.68
CA GLU A 6 -28.39 -6.99 -14.80
C GLU A 6 -27.17 -7.66 -15.46
N GLU A 7 -27.27 -8.00 -16.72
CA GLU A 7 -26.16 -8.57 -17.49
C GLU A 7 -24.98 -7.59 -17.60
N GLN A 8 -25.26 -6.29 -17.84
CA GLN A 8 -24.23 -5.26 -17.88
C GLN A 8 -23.53 -5.08 -16.53
N VAL A 9 -24.25 -5.10 -15.43
CA VAL A 9 -23.68 -5.02 -14.07
C VAL A 9 -22.80 -6.23 -13.78
N ARG A 10 -23.27 -7.45 -14.12
CA ARG A 10 -22.50 -8.68 -13.95
C ARG A 10 -21.20 -8.66 -14.78
N LEU A 11 -21.28 -8.24 -16.04
CA LEU A 11 -20.12 -8.13 -16.93
C LEU A 11 -19.09 -7.13 -16.37
N ARG A 12 -19.54 -5.94 -15.93
CA ARG A 12 -18.67 -4.93 -15.32
C ARG A 12 -17.96 -5.49 -14.09
N ARG A 13 -18.69 -6.17 -13.19
CA ARG A 13 -18.15 -6.79 -11.99
C ARG A 13 -17.08 -7.83 -12.31
N GLN A 14 -17.35 -8.73 -13.26
CA GLN A 14 -16.40 -9.77 -13.68
C GLN A 14 -15.10 -9.17 -14.24
N ARG A 15 -15.21 -8.17 -15.12
CA ARG A 15 -14.03 -7.49 -15.69
C ARG A 15 -13.23 -6.75 -14.61
N SER A 16 -13.92 -6.10 -13.65
CA SER A 16 -13.26 -5.42 -12.52
C SER A 16 -12.46 -6.39 -11.66
N LYS A 17 -13.02 -7.55 -11.32
CA LYS A 17 -12.30 -8.63 -10.63
C LYS A 17 -11.02 -9.04 -11.36
N ARG A 18 -11.11 -9.24 -12.67
CA ARG A 18 -9.93 -9.58 -13.50
C ARG A 18 -8.86 -8.50 -13.43
N ALA A 19 -9.24 -7.22 -13.57
CA ALA A 19 -8.30 -6.11 -13.52
C ALA A 19 -7.61 -6.01 -12.14
N ILE A 20 -8.35 -6.19 -11.05
CA ILE A 20 -7.83 -6.22 -9.68
C ILE A 20 -6.86 -7.40 -9.50
N ALA A 21 -7.23 -8.60 -9.92
CA ALA A 21 -6.39 -9.79 -9.80
C ALA A 21 -5.05 -9.64 -10.57
N LEU A 22 -5.07 -8.96 -11.72
CA LEU A 22 -3.85 -8.65 -12.48
C LEU A 22 -2.95 -7.67 -11.71
N ALA A 23 -3.53 -6.62 -11.15
CA ALA A 23 -2.80 -5.64 -10.33
C ALA A 23 -2.18 -6.28 -9.07
N MET A 24 -2.93 -7.14 -8.36
CA MET A 24 -2.43 -7.87 -7.19
C MET A 24 -1.25 -8.80 -7.50
N ARG A 25 -1.14 -9.26 -8.75
CA ARG A 25 -0.01 -10.10 -9.23
C ARG A 25 1.14 -9.26 -9.80
N GLY A 26 1.11 -7.94 -9.70
CA GLY A 26 2.10 -7.04 -10.30
C GLY A 26 2.08 -6.98 -11.84
N ARG A 27 1.04 -7.55 -12.49
CA ARG A 27 0.90 -7.56 -13.96
C ARG A 27 0.31 -6.25 -14.46
N TRP A 28 1.04 -5.15 -14.21
CA TRP A 28 0.54 -3.79 -14.38
C TRP A 28 0.14 -3.44 -15.82
N ARG A 29 0.92 -3.86 -16.82
CA ARG A 29 0.57 -3.63 -18.25
C ARG A 29 -0.74 -4.28 -18.64
N GLU A 30 -1.01 -5.47 -18.13
CA GLU A 30 -2.25 -6.19 -18.39
C GLU A 30 -3.41 -5.59 -17.57
N ALA A 31 -3.15 -5.11 -16.36
CA ALA A 31 -4.12 -4.36 -15.59
C ALA A 31 -4.54 -3.06 -16.30
N VAL A 32 -3.60 -2.36 -16.95
CA VAL A 32 -3.90 -1.20 -17.82
C VAL A 32 -4.85 -1.61 -18.94
N ALA A 33 -4.53 -2.68 -19.68
CA ALA A 33 -5.37 -3.15 -20.78
C ALA A 33 -6.78 -3.52 -20.30
N ALA A 34 -6.88 -4.27 -19.20
CA ALA A 34 -8.16 -4.68 -18.63
C ALA A 34 -9.02 -3.49 -18.16
N ASN A 35 -8.42 -2.47 -17.54
CA ASN A 35 -9.17 -1.27 -17.15
C ASN A 35 -9.60 -0.44 -18.36
N LYS A 36 -8.80 -0.35 -19.42
CA LYS A 36 -9.21 0.28 -20.68
C LYS A 36 -10.39 -0.43 -21.34
N GLU A 37 -10.44 -1.78 -21.31
CA GLU A 37 -11.58 -2.55 -21.78
C GLU A 37 -12.86 -2.26 -20.98
N ILE A 38 -12.73 -2.06 -19.65
CA ILE A 38 -13.87 -1.66 -18.82
C ILE A 38 -14.35 -0.28 -19.22
N ILE A 39 -13.45 0.70 -19.33
CA ILE A 39 -13.77 2.09 -19.69
C ILE A 39 -14.43 2.16 -21.07
N ALA A 40 -13.96 1.37 -22.05
CA ALA A 40 -14.56 1.33 -23.38
C ALA A 40 -16.04 0.86 -23.36
N SER A 41 -16.39 -0.04 -22.44
CA SER A 41 -17.77 -0.52 -22.29
C SER A 41 -18.59 0.29 -21.28
N PHE A 42 -17.93 0.89 -20.29
CA PHE A 42 -18.50 1.66 -19.19
C PHE A 42 -17.75 2.98 -19.02
N PRO A 43 -17.98 4.00 -19.87
CA PRO A 43 -17.19 5.23 -19.90
C PRO A 43 -17.26 6.06 -18.60
N ASN A 44 -18.26 5.83 -17.77
CA ASN A 44 -18.47 6.55 -16.52
C ASN A 44 -18.04 5.74 -15.27
N ASP A 45 -17.26 4.66 -15.45
CA ASP A 45 -16.75 3.85 -14.32
C ASP A 45 -15.56 4.56 -13.67
N VAL A 46 -15.82 5.37 -12.65
CA VAL A 46 -14.82 6.12 -11.88
C VAL A 46 -13.76 5.19 -11.27
N ASP A 47 -14.18 4.01 -10.79
CA ASP A 47 -13.27 3.05 -10.19
C ASP A 47 -12.30 2.47 -11.22
N ALA A 48 -12.74 2.27 -12.46
CA ALA A 48 -11.85 1.82 -13.54
C ALA A 48 -10.78 2.87 -13.86
N TYR A 49 -11.13 4.17 -13.86
CA TYR A 49 -10.16 5.25 -14.02
C TYR A 49 -9.18 5.32 -12.84
N ASN A 50 -9.64 5.16 -11.61
CA ASN A 50 -8.77 5.11 -10.43
C ASN A 50 -7.77 3.94 -10.52
N ARG A 51 -8.24 2.74 -10.88
CA ARG A 51 -7.38 1.56 -11.07
C ARG A 51 -6.41 1.75 -12.24
N LEU A 52 -6.85 2.38 -13.33
CA LEU A 52 -6.01 2.71 -14.47
C LEU A 52 -4.88 3.66 -14.08
N GLY A 53 -5.22 4.75 -13.37
CA GLY A 53 -4.24 5.70 -12.86
C GLY A 53 -3.21 5.04 -11.94
N ARG A 54 -3.66 4.15 -11.03
CA ARG A 54 -2.76 3.38 -10.18
C ARG A 54 -1.81 2.49 -10.98
N ALA A 55 -2.32 1.77 -11.96
CA ALA A 55 -1.50 0.89 -12.79
C ALA A 55 -0.44 1.67 -13.59
N TYR A 56 -0.77 2.89 -14.05
CA TYR A 56 0.20 3.76 -14.70
C TYR A 56 1.28 4.30 -13.75
N ILE A 57 0.93 4.62 -12.49
CA ILE A 57 1.94 5.00 -11.48
C ILE A 57 2.97 3.88 -11.30
N GLU A 58 2.51 2.63 -11.17
CA GLU A 58 3.39 1.48 -10.98
C GLU A 58 4.29 1.18 -12.21
N LEU A 59 3.89 1.66 -13.38
CA LEU A 59 4.69 1.59 -14.61
C LEU A 59 5.61 2.82 -14.80
N GLY A 60 5.54 3.83 -13.91
CA GLY A 60 6.25 5.09 -14.07
C GLY A 60 5.66 6.01 -15.15
N GLU A 61 4.49 5.69 -15.68
CA GLU A 61 3.81 6.43 -16.74
C GLU A 61 2.96 7.57 -16.14
N TYR A 62 3.61 8.56 -15.52
CA TYR A 62 2.96 9.58 -14.69
C TYR A 62 2.00 10.49 -15.45
N SER A 63 2.30 10.83 -16.72
CA SER A 63 1.40 11.65 -17.54
C SER A 63 0.07 10.93 -17.80
N GLN A 64 0.10 9.64 -18.11
CA GLN A 64 -1.10 8.83 -18.32
C GLN A 64 -1.86 8.60 -17.01
N ALA A 65 -1.14 8.47 -15.89
CA ALA A 65 -1.76 8.37 -14.57
C ALA A 65 -2.54 9.65 -14.24
N LYS A 66 -1.97 10.82 -14.51
CA LYS A 66 -2.61 12.12 -14.30
C LYS A 66 -3.87 12.29 -15.15
N GLU A 67 -3.82 11.88 -16.42
CA GLU A 67 -4.97 11.88 -17.31
C GLU A 67 -6.08 10.99 -16.76
N ALA A 68 -5.75 9.75 -16.35
CA ALA A 68 -6.73 8.81 -15.81
C ALA A 68 -7.41 9.35 -14.53
N TYR A 69 -6.63 9.86 -13.57
CA TYR A 69 -7.20 10.46 -12.36
C TYR A 69 -7.96 11.77 -12.66
N GLY A 70 -7.51 12.56 -13.63
CA GLY A 70 -8.24 13.73 -14.12
C GLY A 70 -9.64 13.36 -14.59
N ARG A 71 -9.76 12.30 -15.39
CA ARG A 71 -11.07 11.79 -15.83
C ARG A 71 -11.92 11.28 -14.66
N ALA A 72 -11.31 10.65 -13.65
CA ALA A 72 -12.03 10.24 -12.46
C ALA A 72 -12.63 11.45 -11.70
N ILE A 73 -11.89 12.58 -11.60
CA ILE A 73 -12.38 13.83 -10.99
C ILE A 73 -13.47 14.50 -11.83
N GLU A 74 -13.35 14.48 -13.16
CA GLU A 74 -14.40 15.01 -14.04
C GLU A 74 -15.74 14.29 -13.85
N LEU A 75 -15.70 12.97 -13.61
CA LEU A 75 -16.88 12.14 -13.38
C LEU A 75 -17.38 12.23 -11.92
N ASP A 76 -16.47 12.33 -10.96
CA ASP A 76 -16.76 12.48 -9.53
C ASP A 76 -15.81 13.50 -8.90
N PRO A 77 -16.20 14.77 -8.80
CA PRO A 77 -15.38 15.84 -8.22
C PRO A 77 -14.98 15.59 -6.74
N HIS A 78 -15.72 14.76 -6.02
CA HIS A 78 -15.44 14.42 -4.62
C HIS A 78 -14.59 13.15 -4.46
N ASN A 79 -14.04 12.60 -5.53
CA ASN A 79 -13.24 11.40 -5.49
C ASN A 79 -11.91 11.60 -4.76
N VAL A 80 -11.89 11.23 -3.48
CA VAL A 80 -10.71 11.39 -2.60
C VAL A 80 -9.49 10.63 -3.11
N ILE A 81 -9.69 9.47 -3.77
CA ILE A 81 -8.58 8.66 -4.30
C ILE A 81 -7.87 9.42 -5.42
N ALA A 82 -8.65 9.92 -6.39
CA ALA A 82 -8.10 10.66 -7.51
C ALA A 82 -7.44 11.98 -7.06
N GLN A 83 -8.09 12.74 -6.14
CA GLN A 83 -7.52 13.98 -5.60
C GLN A 83 -6.15 13.75 -4.95
N LYS A 84 -6.03 12.76 -4.05
CA LYS A 84 -4.77 12.42 -3.38
C LYS A 84 -3.67 12.01 -4.37
N ASN A 85 -4.02 11.19 -5.36
CA ASN A 85 -3.04 10.74 -6.33
C ASN A 85 -2.62 11.84 -7.30
N LEU A 86 -3.52 12.74 -7.73
CA LEU A 86 -3.16 13.91 -8.53
C LEU A 86 -2.20 14.84 -7.79
N ARG A 87 -2.46 15.08 -6.49
CA ARG A 87 -1.55 15.87 -5.66
C ARG A 87 -0.18 15.21 -5.55
N ARG A 88 -0.14 13.90 -5.30
CA ARG A 88 1.13 13.14 -5.29
C ARG A 88 1.87 13.24 -6.61
N LEU A 89 1.17 13.11 -7.74
CA LEU A 89 1.76 13.22 -9.07
C LEU A 89 2.35 14.59 -9.35
N SER A 90 1.78 15.69 -8.81
CA SER A 90 2.36 17.03 -8.97
C SER A 90 3.75 17.16 -8.36
N TYR A 91 4.02 16.43 -7.27
CA TYR A 91 5.37 16.38 -6.69
C TYR A 91 6.33 15.48 -7.50
N LEU A 92 5.81 14.41 -8.11
CA LEU A 92 6.62 13.49 -8.91
C LEU A 92 7.05 14.10 -10.26
N GLU A 93 6.24 14.94 -10.88
CA GLU A 93 6.57 15.62 -12.13
C GLU A 93 7.73 16.62 -11.98
N GLY A 94 7.93 17.20 -10.79
CA GLY A 94 9.08 18.07 -10.48
C GLY A 94 10.41 17.32 -10.30
N ALA A 95 10.35 16.02 -10.07
CA ALA A 95 11.50 15.14 -9.88
C ALA A 95 11.84 14.41 -11.19
N VAL A 96 12.47 15.13 -12.12
CA VAL A 96 12.84 14.60 -13.43
C VAL A 96 13.69 13.34 -13.34
N VAL A 97 13.24 12.31 -14.08
CA VAL A 97 14.04 11.29 -14.77
C VAL A 97 15.12 10.59 -13.94
N GLY A 98 14.79 9.37 -13.52
CA GLY A 98 15.74 8.46 -12.86
C GLY A 98 15.07 7.43 -11.96
N LEU A 99 13.76 7.32 -12.02
CA LEU A 99 13.02 6.24 -11.35
C LEU A 99 13.05 4.96 -12.20
N GLU A 100 14.24 4.42 -12.42
CA GLU A 100 14.31 2.98 -12.58
C GLU A 100 13.72 2.40 -11.29
N ALA A 101 12.74 1.51 -11.45
CA ALA A 101 12.00 0.88 -10.37
C ALA A 101 12.88 -0.15 -9.63
N ASP A 102 13.99 0.33 -9.09
CA ASP A 102 14.86 -0.42 -8.19
C ASP A 102 14.65 0.09 -6.76
N SER A 103 13.37 0.22 -6.37
CA SER A 103 13.04 0.31 -4.96
C SER A 103 13.20 -1.09 -4.41
N ASP A 104 14.26 -1.30 -3.61
CA ASP A 104 14.47 -2.52 -2.85
C ASP A 104 13.21 -2.75 -1.99
N LYS A 105 12.34 -3.66 -2.44
CA LYS A 105 11.07 -3.94 -1.75
C LYS A 105 11.36 -4.85 -0.56
N ALA A 106 10.77 -4.49 0.56
CA ALA A 106 10.80 -5.36 1.72
C ALA A 106 10.01 -6.64 1.45
N GLU A 107 10.55 -7.77 1.86
CA GLU A 107 9.88 -9.05 1.76
C GLU A 107 8.65 -9.08 2.68
N PRO A 108 7.55 -9.80 2.33
CA PRO A 108 6.34 -9.88 3.14
C PRO A 108 6.58 -10.25 4.61
N GLN A 109 7.61 -11.05 4.89
CA GLN A 109 7.99 -11.42 6.26
C GLN A 109 8.45 -10.25 7.13
N HIS A 110 8.89 -9.12 6.54
CA HIS A 110 9.25 -7.92 7.29
C HIS A 110 8.03 -7.23 7.93
N PHE A 111 6.83 -7.51 7.43
CA PHE A 111 5.57 -6.96 7.94
C PHE A 111 4.91 -7.84 8.99
N ILE A 112 5.52 -8.99 9.36
CA ILE A 112 5.02 -9.84 10.43
C ILE A 112 5.41 -9.19 11.77
N GLU A 113 4.41 -8.86 12.57
CA GLU A 113 4.63 -8.32 13.91
C GLU A 113 5.01 -9.44 14.89
N GLU A 114 6.22 -9.35 15.45
CA GLU A 114 6.66 -10.18 16.57
C GLU A 114 6.68 -9.33 17.83
N THR A 115 5.91 -9.74 18.84
CA THR A 115 5.82 -9.02 20.12
C THR A 115 7.21 -8.77 20.71
N GLY A 116 7.52 -7.52 21.02
CA GLY A 116 8.79 -7.12 21.59
C GLY A 116 9.95 -6.92 20.62
N LYS A 117 9.86 -7.45 19.38
CA LYS A 117 10.90 -7.33 18.35
C LYS A 117 10.52 -6.41 17.22
N THR A 118 9.22 -6.22 16.98
CA THR A 118 8.71 -5.40 15.89
C THR A 118 7.90 -4.25 16.42
N GLY A 119 8.05 -3.08 15.81
CA GLY A 119 7.25 -1.90 16.13
C GLY A 119 6.93 -1.08 14.89
N VAL A 120 5.74 -0.53 14.87
CA VAL A 120 5.29 0.45 13.88
C VAL A 120 5.40 1.82 14.50
N VAL A 121 6.16 2.72 13.87
CA VAL A 121 6.48 4.05 14.37
C VAL A 121 6.23 5.10 13.31
N ASP A 122 5.81 6.28 13.74
CA ASP A 122 5.70 7.45 12.88
C ASP A 122 7.03 8.19 12.84
N LEU A 123 7.32 8.75 11.66
CA LEU A 123 8.46 9.63 11.50
C LEU A 123 8.06 11.07 11.77
N TYR A 124 8.97 11.83 12.34
CA TYR A 124 8.90 13.27 12.50
C TYR A 124 10.12 13.99 11.91
N HIS A 125 10.09 15.29 11.88
CA HIS A 125 11.04 16.10 11.13
C HIS A 125 11.17 15.55 9.70
N MET A 126 10.01 15.29 9.07
CA MET A 126 9.93 14.65 7.77
C MET A 126 10.62 15.46 6.68
N ALA A 127 11.16 14.76 5.70
CA ALA A 127 11.70 15.35 4.48
C ALA A 127 10.62 16.14 3.70
N PRO A 128 11.03 17.02 2.76
CA PRO A 128 10.11 17.67 1.84
C PRO A 128 9.25 16.69 1.04
N GLN A 129 8.05 17.13 0.66
CA GLN A 129 7.06 16.27 -0.03
C GLN A 129 7.55 15.71 -1.37
N GLU A 130 8.46 16.41 -2.04
CA GLU A 130 9.09 15.97 -3.30
C GLU A 130 9.89 14.67 -3.12
N ILE A 131 10.44 14.45 -1.92
CA ILE A 131 11.16 13.22 -1.56
C ILE A 131 10.15 12.16 -1.10
N LEU A 132 9.25 12.52 -0.18
CA LEU A 132 8.29 11.59 0.40
C LEU A 132 7.29 11.03 -0.63
N ALA A 133 6.92 11.82 -1.63
CA ALA A 133 6.01 11.40 -2.70
C ALA A 133 6.54 10.22 -3.54
N LYS A 134 7.87 10.06 -3.58
CA LYS A 134 8.53 8.94 -4.27
C LYS A 134 8.38 7.63 -3.50
N MET A 135 8.18 7.70 -2.18
CA MET A 135 8.11 6.53 -1.32
C MET A 135 6.72 5.90 -1.35
N VAL A 136 6.69 4.58 -1.41
CA VAL A 136 5.45 3.81 -1.37
C VAL A 136 5.51 2.73 -0.29
N ALA A 137 4.33 2.26 0.14
CA ALA A 137 4.25 1.13 1.06
C ALA A 137 5.02 -0.07 0.49
N GLY A 138 5.82 -0.72 1.33
CA GLY A 138 6.68 -1.83 0.95
C GLY A 138 8.11 -1.42 0.59
N ASP A 139 8.44 -0.15 0.43
CA ASP A 139 9.82 0.27 0.19
C ASP A 139 10.68 0.01 1.41
N ARG A 140 11.83 -0.62 1.19
CA ARG A 140 12.82 -0.82 2.23
C ARG A 140 13.50 0.51 2.56
N VAL A 141 13.72 0.73 3.85
CA VAL A 141 14.40 1.93 4.34
C VAL A 141 15.49 1.54 5.35
N TYR A 142 16.43 2.42 5.59
CA TYR A 142 17.61 2.18 6.38
C TYR A 142 17.62 3.09 7.60
N LEU A 143 17.95 2.51 8.75
CA LEU A 143 18.12 3.23 10.00
C LEU A 143 19.58 3.67 10.14
N LYS A 144 19.77 4.95 10.44
CA LYS A 144 21.09 5.53 10.64
C LYS A 144 21.12 6.31 11.95
N ILE A 145 22.11 6.05 12.78
CA ILE A 145 22.35 6.83 13.99
C ILE A 145 22.98 8.15 13.56
N ASP A 146 22.26 9.24 13.80
CA ASP A 146 22.71 10.59 13.52
C ASP A 146 22.38 11.45 14.75
N GLU A 147 23.41 11.84 15.52
CA GLU A 147 23.18 12.54 16.79
C GLU A 147 22.41 13.86 16.57
N PRO A 148 21.32 14.10 17.34
CA PRO A 148 20.92 13.38 18.56
C PRO A 148 19.87 12.28 18.38
N GLY A 149 19.62 11.75 17.18
CA GLY A 149 18.50 10.86 16.91
C GLY A 149 18.77 9.66 16.01
N LEU A 150 17.73 8.91 15.72
CA LEU A 150 17.69 7.82 14.75
C LEU A 150 16.99 8.29 13.50
N THR A 151 17.74 8.47 12.42
CA THR A 151 17.21 8.89 11.11
C THR A 151 16.83 7.71 10.27
N VAL A 152 15.91 7.93 9.34
CA VAL A 152 15.47 6.96 8.33
C VAL A 152 15.84 7.50 6.97
N GLU A 153 16.55 6.70 6.18
CA GLU A 153 16.99 7.03 4.83
C GLU A 153 16.37 6.05 3.81
N SER A 154 16.13 6.51 2.59
CA SER A 154 15.73 5.67 1.47
C SER A 154 16.89 4.77 1.03
N GLY A 155 16.63 3.78 0.16
CA GLY A 155 17.67 2.96 -0.47
C GLY A 155 18.71 3.76 -1.27
N ARG A 156 18.41 5.03 -1.57
CA ARG A 156 19.33 5.97 -2.25
C ARG A 156 20.09 6.87 -1.28
N GLY A 157 19.90 6.71 0.02
CA GLY A 157 20.49 7.57 1.05
C GLY A 157 19.80 8.94 1.21
N GLU A 158 18.58 9.12 0.64
CA GLU A 158 17.80 10.33 0.85
C GLU A 158 17.18 10.30 2.25
N TYR A 159 17.33 11.37 3.00
CA TYR A 159 16.70 11.54 4.32
C TYR A 159 15.17 11.52 4.18
N LEU A 160 14.47 10.75 5.02
CA LEU A 160 13.01 10.65 5.03
C LEU A 160 12.39 11.26 6.29
N GLY A 161 13.09 11.19 7.42
CA GLY A 161 12.62 11.68 8.71
C GLY A 161 13.37 11.05 9.86
N GLN A 162 12.92 11.32 11.07
CA GLN A 162 13.49 10.77 12.32
C GLN A 162 12.48 9.87 13.02
N VAL A 163 12.97 8.79 13.60
CA VAL A 163 12.18 7.95 14.50
C VAL A 163 11.89 8.73 15.79
N GLU A 164 10.68 8.61 16.31
CA GLU A 164 10.26 9.24 17.57
C GLU A 164 11.28 8.99 18.68
N PRO A 165 11.73 10.02 19.46
CA PRO A 165 12.81 9.93 20.45
C PRO A 165 12.63 8.78 21.42
N LYS A 166 11.40 8.50 21.82
CA LYS A 166 11.08 7.42 22.75
C LYS A 166 11.52 6.06 22.23
N HIS A 167 11.30 5.78 20.94
CA HIS A 167 11.72 4.55 20.29
C HIS A 167 13.16 4.67 19.77
N GLY A 168 13.51 5.83 19.21
CA GLY A 168 14.82 6.11 18.63
C GLY A 168 15.96 5.92 19.64
N GLN A 169 15.87 6.53 20.83
CA GLN A 169 16.91 6.40 21.87
C GLN A 169 17.11 4.96 22.34
N ARG A 170 16.02 4.19 22.41
CA ARG A 170 16.12 2.78 22.78
C ARG A 170 16.79 1.97 21.69
N LEU A 171 16.37 2.17 20.45
CA LEU A 171 16.95 1.47 19.30
C LEU A 171 18.44 1.81 19.13
N ILE A 172 18.84 3.08 19.29
CA ILE A 172 20.24 3.51 19.25
C ILE A 172 21.08 2.72 20.25
N LYS A 173 20.60 2.60 21.51
CA LYS A 173 21.33 1.83 22.54
C LYS A 173 21.47 0.35 22.16
N LEU A 174 20.41 -0.24 21.64
CA LEU A 174 20.42 -1.65 21.24
C LEU A 174 21.28 -1.88 19.99
N MET A 175 21.26 -0.96 19.02
CA MET A 175 22.14 -1.00 17.84
C MET A 175 23.60 -0.86 18.22
N ALA A 176 23.92 0.07 19.15
CA ALA A 176 25.28 0.21 19.69
C ALA A 176 25.72 -1.04 20.45
N GLY A 177 24.80 -1.80 21.03
CA GLY A 177 25.04 -3.10 21.67
C GLY A 177 25.11 -4.29 20.71
N GLY A 178 24.99 -4.07 19.40
CA GLY A 178 25.14 -5.11 18.36
C GLY A 178 23.86 -5.65 17.75
N ASN A 179 22.68 -5.21 18.21
CA ASN A 179 21.41 -5.62 17.58
C ASN A 179 21.28 -5.05 16.16
N GLN A 180 20.66 -5.82 15.26
CA GLN A 180 20.44 -5.41 13.88
C GLN A 180 18.95 -5.34 13.56
N TYR A 181 18.59 -4.38 12.72
CA TYR A 181 17.21 -4.07 12.37
C TYR A 181 17.02 -3.97 10.87
N THR A 182 15.83 -4.32 10.42
CA THR A 182 15.31 -3.96 9.09
C THR A 182 14.14 -3.01 9.25
N ALA A 183 13.92 -2.17 8.26
CA ALA A 183 12.79 -1.26 8.27
C ALA A 183 12.17 -1.13 6.87
N ALA A 184 10.85 -0.87 6.83
CA ALA A 184 10.11 -0.66 5.60
C ALA A 184 8.99 0.38 5.78
N ILE A 185 8.61 1.04 4.69
CA ILE A 185 7.48 1.95 4.67
C ILE A 185 6.17 1.16 4.80
N VAL A 186 5.36 1.50 5.78
CA VAL A 186 3.98 1.00 5.94
C VAL A 186 3.01 1.92 5.21
N SER A 187 3.15 3.22 5.41
CA SER A 187 2.35 4.22 4.71
C SER A 187 3.13 5.52 4.55
N SER A 188 2.92 6.20 3.44
CA SER A 188 3.42 7.54 3.18
C SER A 188 2.26 8.42 2.72
N THR A 189 1.94 9.44 3.51
CA THR A 189 0.94 10.47 3.23
C THR A 189 1.59 11.85 3.36
N GLU A 190 0.87 12.91 2.99
CA GLU A 190 1.41 14.28 3.09
C GLU A 190 1.83 14.66 4.52
N ASP A 191 1.05 14.22 5.52
CA ASP A 191 1.21 14.64 6.90
C ASP A 191 1.89 13.58 7.77
N ARG A 192 2.10 12.37 7.25
CA ARG A 192 2.55 11.24 8.05
C ARG A 192 3.27 10.19 7.20
N VAL A 193 4.43 9.80 7.67
CA VAL A 193 5.14 8.62 7.18
C VAL A 193 5.27 7.63 8.33
N THR A 194 4.80 6.41 8.11
CA THR A 194 4.83 5.35 9.11
C THR A 194 5.75 4.24 8.61
N VAL A 195 6.65 3.78 9.46
CA VAL A 195 7.59 2.71 9.16
C VAL A 195 7.42 1.56 10.15
N ILE A 196 7.58 0.34 9.66
CA ILE A 196 7.76 -0.85 10.49
C ILE A 196 9.25 -1.10 10.68
N ILE A 197 9.67 -1.30 11.92
CA ILE A 197 11.06 -1.61 12.28
C ILE A 197 11.05 -2.97 12.95
N ARG A 198 11.88 -3.89 12.47
CA ARG A 198 11.98 -5.26 12.98
C ARG A 198 13.42 -5.59 13.37
N GLU A 199 13.59 -6.14 14.57
CA GLU A 199 14.83 -6.76 15.00
C GLU A 199 15.04 -8.06 14.23
N VAL A 200 16.15 -8.16 13.50
CA VAL A 200 16.53 -9.37 12.73
C VAL A 200 17.66 -10.14 13.40
N TYR A 201 18.40 -9.49 14.28
CA TYR A 201 19.43 -10.11 15.09
C TYR A 201 19.49 -9.43 16.46
N GLN A 202 19.51 -10.24 17.52
CA GLN A 202 19.75 -9.79 18.89
C GLN A 202 21.12 -10.27 19.36
N ASP A 203 21.97 -9.34 19.76
CA ASP A 203 23.27 -9.68 20.33
C ASP A 203 23.08 -10.42 21.65
N PRO A 204 23.87 -11.49 21.94
CA PRO A 204 23.77 -12.21 23.20
C PRO A 204 23.91 -11.34 24.46
N SER A 205 24.68 -10.25 24.40
CA SER A 205 24.83 -9.30 25.49
C SER A 205 23.55 -8.51 25.77
N GLN A 206 22.62 -8.46 24.81
CA GLN A 206 21.33 -7.77 24.89
C GLN A 206 20.15 -8.73 25.17
N ALA A 207 20.45 -10.00 25.47
CA ALA A 207 19.43 -11.01 25.71
C ALA A 207 18.41 -10.55 26.76
N GLY A 208 17.11 -10.68 26.45
CA GLY A 208 16.01 -10.28 27.31
C GLY A 208 15.65 -8.79 27.24
N GLN A 209 16.37 -7.97 26.48
CA GLN A 209 15.99 -6.57 26.25
C GLN A 209 15.09 -6.50 25.02
N LEU A 210 13.84 -6.07 25.22
CA LEU A 210 12.89 -5.94 24.11
C LEU A 210 13.14 -4.64 23.36
N SER A 211 13.18 -4.70 22.04
CA SER A 211 13.29 -3.52 21.16
C SER A 211 12.03 -2.65 21.24
N PHE A 212 10.87 -3.29 21.29
CA PHE A 212 9.56 -2.65 21.39
C PHE A 212 8.75 -3.26 22.55
N PRO A 213 8.98 -2.82 23.81
CA PRO A 213 8.20 -3.31 24.94
C PRO A 213 6.73 -2.92 24.78
N SER A 214 5.84 -3.89 24.92
CA SER A 214 4.40 -3.66 24.86
C SER A 214 3.98 -2.73 26.02
N LYS A 215 3.39 -1.60 25.70
CA LYS A 215 2.51 -0.92 26.63
C LYS A 215 1.17 -1.66 26.58
N GLY A 216 0.69 -2.12 27.72
CA GLY A 216 -0.56 -2.85 27.93
C GLY A 216 -1.54 -2.83 26.76
N VAL A 217 -2.20 -3.90 26.56
CA VAL A 217 -3.08 -4.41 25.49
C VAL A 217 -3.89 -3.42 24.59
N GLU A 218 -3.66 -2.12 24.67
CA GLU A 218 -4.51 -1.12 24.00
C GLU A 218 -4.04 -0.63 22.62
N SER A 219 -2.89 -1.04 22.09
CA SER A 219 -2.40 -0.48 20.82
C SER A 219 -1.96 -1.49 19.74
N LEU A 220 -2.31 -2.75 19.85
CA LEU A 220 -2.08 -3.73 18.80
C LEU A 220 -3.33 -3.85 17.91
N ARG A 221 -3.59 -2.83 17.12
CA ARG A 221 -4.42 -3.04 15.94
C ARG A 221 -3.49 -3.20 14.75
N PRO A 222 -3.51 -4.36 14.06
CA PRO A 222 -2.79 -4.52 12.81
C PRO A 222 -3.22 -3.43 11.84
N TYR A 223 -2.29 -2.94 11.06
CA TYR A 223 -2.49 -1.89 10.06
C TYR A 223 -3.50 -2.24 8.95
N LEU A 224 -3.79 -3.50 8.79
CA LEU A 224 -4.98 -3.92 8.06
C LEU A 224 -6.18 -3.54 8.93
N SER A 225 -6.80 -2.42 8.63
CA SER A 225 -8.09 -2.09 9.22
C SER A 225 -8.96 -3.32 9.02
N ASP A 226 -9.32 -3.96 10.14
CA ASP A 226 -10.22 -5.12 10.21
C ASP A 226 -11.50 -4.92 9.37
N LYS A 227 -11.85 -3.66 9.13
CA LYS A 227 -12.92 -3.21 8.24
C LYS A 227 -12.62 -3.41 6.74
N MET A 228 -11.37 -3.29 6.30
CA MET A 228 -11.04 -3.53 4.88
C MET A 228 -10.91 -5.03 4.61
N LEU A 229 -10.26 -5.76 5.52
CA LEU A 229 -10.15 -7.23 5.40
C LEU A 229 -11.53 -7.90 5.56
N ARG A 230 -12.36 -7.47 6.52
CA ARG A 230 -13.74 -7.95 6.62
C ARG A 230 -14.57 -7.60 5.39
N ARG A 231 -14.43 -6.41 4.87
CA ARG A 231 -15.15 -6.00 3.66
C ARG A 231 -14.68 -6.76 2.40
N GLU A 232 -13.39 -7.10 2.31
CA GLU A 232 -12.86 -7.97 1.26
C GLU A 232 -13.25 -9.43 1.46
N LEU A 233 -13.21 -9.93 2.69
CA LEU A 233 -13.65 -11.30 3.03
C LEU A 233 -15.16 -11.45 2.90
N GLU A 234 -15.97 -10.53 3.43
CA GLU A 234 -17.43 -10.50 3.24
C GLU A 234 -17.80 -10.36 1.75
N TYR A 235 -16.97 -9.62 0.98
CA TYR A 235 -17.14 -9.50 -0.46
C TYR A 235 -16.76 -10.79 -1.19
N MET A 236 -15.79 -11.54 -0.71
CA MET A 236 -15.38 -12.84 -1.24
C MET A 236 -16.38 -13.95 -0.85
N GLU A 237 -16.83 -14.00 0.41
CA GLU A 237 -17.83 -14.95 0.89
C GLU A 237 -19.21 -14.76 0.22
N ALA A 238 -19.66 -13.53 0.03
CA ALA A 238 -20.89 -13.23 -0.74
C ALA A 238 -20.81 -13.65 -2.20
N LEU A 239 -19.62 -13.89 -2.74
CA LEU A 239 -19.38 -14.33 -4.10
C LEU A 239 -19.32 -15.86 -4.23
N ASP A 240 -18.95 -16.57 -3.18
CA ASP A 240 -18.98 -18.03 -3.14
C ASP A 240 -20.41 -18.52 -2.89
N ASP A 241 -21.21 -17.85 -2.06
CA ASP A 241 -22.63 -18.17 -1.85
C ASP A 241 -23.48 -18.00 -3.13
N GLU A 242 -23.23 -16.93 -3.95
CA GLU A 242 -23.93 -16.76 -5.23
C GLU A 242 -23.52 -17.81 -6.29
N SER A 243 -22.33 -18.41 -6.17
CA SER A 243 -21.90 -19.47 -7.09
C SER A 243 -22.47 -20.85 -6.72
N ALA A 244 -22.71 -21.11 -5.43
CA ALA A 244 -23.34 -22.34 -4.97
C ALA A 244 -24.83 -22.42 -5.34
N ASP A 245 -25.55 -21.28 -5.30
CA ASP A 245 -26.98 -21.23 -5.70
C ASP A 245 -27.23 -21.41 -7.21
N ILE A 246 -26.20 -21.32 -8.05
CA ILE A 246 -26.32 -21.53 -9.50
C ILE A 246 -26.11 -23.01 -9.87
N GLU A 247 -25.32 -23.76 -9.12
CA GLU A 247 -25.11 -25.20 -9.38
C GLU A 247 -26.31 -26.05 -8.93
N ASP A 248 -27.04 -25.64 -7.89
CA ASP A 248 -28.20 -26.40 -7.38
C ASP A 248 -29.47 -26.23 -8.25
N LYS A 249 -29.56 -25.19 -9.08
CA LYS A 249 -30.68 -24.95 -10.01
C LYS A 249 -30.55 -25.62 -11.38
N THR A 250 -29.40 -26.22 -11.70
CA THR A 250 -29.17 -26.90 -12.98
C THR A 250 -29.38 -28.40 -12.91
N ILE A 251 -29.63 -28.99 -11.76
CA ILE A 251 -29.82 -30.44 -11.58
C ILE A 251 -31.31 -30.87 -11.63
N ASP A 252 -32.24 -29.91 -11.47
CA ASP A 252 -33.69 -30.24 -11.36
C ASP A 252 -34.50 -30.11 -12.66
N THR A 253 -33.85 -30.13 -13.84
CA THR A 253 -34.54 -30.05 -15.12
C THR A 253 -34.16 -31.17 -16.10
N GLN A 254 -33.97 -32.40 -15.60
CA GLN A 254 -33.95 -33.61 -16.42
C GLN A 254 -34.58 -34.78 -15.65
N GLU A 255 -35.91 -34.82 -15.60
CA GLU A 255 -36.74 -36.02 -15.59
C GLU A 255 -38.02 -35.75 -16.38
#